data_6d79dcb83b6079efdf4369440a2a1eba
#
_entry.id   6d79dcb83b6079efdf4369440a2a1eba
#
_cell.length_a   1.000
_cell.length_b   1.000
_cell.length_c   1.000
_cell.angle_alpha   90.00
_cell.angle_beta   90.00
_cell.angle_gamma   90.00
#
_symmetry.space_group_name_H-M   'P 1'
#
loop_
_entity.id
_entity.type
_entity.pdbx_description
1 polymer ?
#
loop_
_entity_poly.entity_id
_entity_poly.type
_entity_poly.pdbx_seq_one_letter_code
_entity_poly.pdbx_strand_id
1 'polypeptide(L)'
;AYRHCLDAAAAGEPIDPVWRDEVEHVSHRPYSTGFYYGPPGQYYATSRYVREWQVAAVVTDCDSAGHAALSLRNKFRAGDTVEIVGPDLRPFSVTVPQMRDEAGDPLEEPRTPQMQFHMDLPRPVPPFSLVRRGVDLSAK
;
A
#
# COMPACT_ATOMS: atom_id res chain seq x y z
N ALA A 1 -0.38 -5.08 -10.62
CA ALA A 1 -0.48 -6.53 -10.37
C ALA A 1 -0.97 -7.29 -11.62
N TYR A 2 -2.22 -7.13 -12.06
CA TYR A 2 -2.78 -7.88 -13.20
C TYR A 2 -1.92 -7.80 -14.47
N ARG A 3 -1.39 -6.62 -14.82
CA ARG A 3 -0.56 -6.46 -16.00
C ARG A 3 0.71 -7.30 -15.93
N HIS A 4 1.40 -7.28 -14.80
CA HIS A 4 2.59 -8.13 -14.58
C HIS A 4 2.28 -9.62 -14.71
N CYS A 5 1.14 -10.06 -14.14
CA CYS A 5 0.72 -11.47 -14.26
C CYS A 5 0.41 -11.86 -15.72
N LEU A 6 -0.25 -10.97 -16.47
CA LEU A 6 -0.59 -11.22 -17.88
C LEU A 6 0.67 -11.27 -18.75
N ASP A 7 1.61 -10.37 -18.55
CA ASP A 7 2.85 -10.32 -19.33
C ASP A 7 3.71 -11.56 -19.06
N ALA A 8 3.85 -11.98 -17.79
CA ALA A 8 4.54 -13.21 -17.44
C ALA A 8 3.86 -14.44 -18.07
N ALA A 9 2.54 -14.54 -17.98
CA ALA A 9 1.78 -15.64 -18.59
C ALA A 9 1.94 -15.66 -20.11
N ALA A 10 1.91 -14.50 -20.78
CA ALA A 10 2.10 -14.40 -22.23
C ALA A 10 3.52 -14.79 -22.66
N ALA A 11 4.52 -14.50 -21.83
CA ALA A 11 5.91 -14.90 -22.05
C ALA A 11 6.20 -16.37 -21.68
N GLY A 12 5.26 -17.07 -21.08
CA GLY A 12 5.47 -18.43 -20.55
C GLY A 12 6.35 -18.48 -19.30
N GLU A 13 6.47 -17.34 -18.60
CA GLU A 13 7.26 -17.19 -17.39
C GLU A 13 6.43 -17.45 -16.13
N PRO A 14 7.07 -17.88 -15.02
CA PRO A 14 6.39 -18.01 -13.74
C PRO A 14 5.87 -16.65 -13.25
N ILE A 15 4.64 -16.64 -12.74
CA ILE A 15 4.05 -15.44 -12.11
C ILE A 15 4.71 -15.26 -10.73
N ASP A 16 5.34 -14.09 -10.52
CA ASP A 16 5.89 -13.72 -9.21
C ASP A 16 4.75 -13.61 -8.18
N PRO A 17 4.81 -14.37 -7.06
CA PRO A 17 3.78 -14.36 -6.01
C PRO A 17 3.43 -12.97 -5.50
N VAL A 18 4.40 -12.04 -5.45
CA VAL A 18 4.15 -10.66 -4.97
C VAL A 18 3.02 -9.98 -5.73
N TRP A 19 2.88 -10.24 -7.02
CA TRP A 19 1.82 -9.63 -7.83
C TRP A 19 0.46 -10.29 -7.64
N ARG A 20 0.45 -11.55 -7.22
CA ARG A 20 -0.78 -12.23 -6.80
C ARG A 20 -1.26 -11.70 -5.45
N ASP A 21 -0.36 -11.60 -4.49
CA ASP A 21 -0.65 -11.10 -3.15
C ASP A 21 -1.13 -9.64 -3.20
N GLU A 22 -0.58 -8.85 -4.12
CA GLU A 22 -0.96 -7.45 -4.33
C GLU A 22 -2.45 -7.25 -4.64
N VAL A 23 -3.11 -8.23 -5.25
CA VAL A 23 -4.55 -8.18 -5.52
C VAL A 23 -5.37 -8.24 -4.23
N GLU A 24 -4.85 -8.88 -3.19
CA GLU A 24 -5.49 -9.02 -1.88
C GLU A 24 -5.20 -7.84 -0.94
N HIS A 25 -4.20 -7.00 -1.26
CA HIS A 25 -3.81 -5.86 -0.44
C HIS A 25 -4.72 -4.62 -0.60
N VAL A 26 -5.83 -4.76 -1.30
CA VAL A 26 -6.87 -3.74 -1.41
C VAL A 26 -8.12 -4.16 -0.65
N SER A 27 -9.02 -3.22 -0.35
CA SER A 27 -10.32 -3.56 0.22
C SER A 27 -11.18 -4.26 -0.82
N HIS A 28 -11.50 -5.51 -0.61
CA HIS A 28 -12.24 -6.32 -1.58
C HIS A 28 -13.30 -7.21 -0.90
N ARG A 29 -14.21 -7.76 -1.68
CA ARG A 29 -15.05 -8.89 -1.27
C ARG A 29 -14.33 -10.20 -1.62
N PRO A 30 -14.73 -11.35 -1.04
CA PRO A 30 -14.20 -12.63 -1.47
C PRO A 30 -14.23 -12.77 -3.00
N TYR A 31 -13.08 -13.13 -3.57
CA TYR A 31 -12.95 -13.28 -5.02
C TYR A 31 -13.67 -14.53 -5.51
N SER A 32 -14.16 -14.47 -6.74
CA SER A 32 -14.71 -15.61 -7.46
C SER A 32 -14.24 -15.59 -8.90
N THR A 33 -14.36 -16.72 -9.58
CA THR A 33 -14.07 -16.82 -11.02
C THR A 33 -15.21 -16.27 -11.90
N GLY A 34 -16.25 -15.72 -11.28
CA GLY A 34 -17.44 -15.27 -12.02
C GLY A 34 -18.04 -16.42 -12.84
N PHE A 35 -18.42 -16.12 -14.07
CA PHE A 35 -19.06 -17.10 -14.96
C PHE A 35 -18.08 -17.93 -15.83
N TYR A 36 -16.76 -17.83 -15.60
CA TYR A 36 -15.77 -18.54 -16.44
C TYR A 36 -15.88 -20.06 -16.39
N TYR A 37 -16.35 -20.64 -15.27
CA TYR A 37 -16.47 -22.09 -15.07
C TYR A 37 -17.91 -22.53 -14.78
N GLY A 38 -18.89 -21.65 -14.96
CA GLY A 38 -20.30 -21.91 -14.72
C GLY A 38 -20.94 -20.81 -13.86
N PRO A 39 -22.23 -20.96 -13.52
CA PRO A 39 -22.91 -19.98 -12.65
C PRO A 39 -22.20 -19.87 -11.30
N PRO A 40 -21.75 -18.68 -10.87
CA PRO A 40 -21.13 -18.50 -9.58
C PRO A 40 -22.19 -18.68 -8.49
N GLY A 41 -21.84 -19.40 -7.42
CA GLY A 41 -22.65 -19.44 -6.21
C GLY A 41 -22.74 -18.05 -5.55
N GLN A 42 -23.80 -17.81 -4.78
CA GLN A 42 -23.89 -16.62 -3.94
C GLN A 42 -23.19 -16.87 -2.59
N TYR A 43 -22.42 -15.87 -2.15
CA TYR A 43 -21.77 -15.91 -0.84
C TYR A 43 -22.67 -15.21 0.20
N TYR A 44 -23.27 -16.00 1.10
CA TYR A 44 -24.26 -15.48 2.07
C TYR A 44 -23.66 -15.19 3.47
N ALA A 45 -22.41 -15.59 3.72
CA ALA A 45 -21.86 -15.53 5.09
C ALA A 45 -21.65 -14.09 5.58
N THR A 46 -21.26 -13.18 4.71
CA THR A 46 -21.11 -11.76 5.06
C THR A 46 -21.14 -10.86 3.83
N SER A 47 -21.67 -9.64 4.01
CA SER A 47 -21.57 -8.56 3.03
C SER A 47 -20.35 -7.65 3.28
N ARG A 48 -19.56 -7.94 4.31
CA ARG A 48 -18.41 -7.11 4.71
C ARG A 48 -17.26 -7.24 3.73
N TYR A 49 -16.50 -6.14 3.59
CA TYR A 49 -15.23 -6.14 2.86
C TYR A 49 -14.12 -6.74 3.72
N VAL A 50 -13.25 -7.49 3.08
CA VAL A 50 -11.94 -7.86 3.64
C VAL A 50 -11.04 -6.62 3.57
N ARG A 51 -10.48 -6.21 4.71
CA ARG A 51 -9.59 -5.05 4.84
C ARG A 51 -8.43 -5.39 5.75
N GLU A 52 -7.43 -5.99 5.18
CA GLU A 52 -6.20 -6.35 5.89
C GLU A 52 -5.12 -5.28 5.77
N TRP A 53 -5.30 -4.34 4.84
CA TRP A 53 -4.39 -3.25 4.57
C TRP A 53 -5.06 -1.88 4.60
N GLN A 54 -4.30 -0.87 5.00
CA GLN A 54 -4.74 0.50 5.09
C GLN A 54 -3.68 1.43 4.50
N VAL A 55 -4.11 2.35 3.62
CA VAL A 55 -3.23 3.42 3.13
C VAL A 55 -3.01 4.42 4.25
N ALA A 56 -1.75 4.61 4.64
CA ALA A 56 -1.33 5.54 5.68
C ALA A 56 -1.02 6.93 5.11
N ALA A 57 -0.33 6.99 3.97
CA ALA A 57 0.00 8.24 3.28
C ALA A 57 0.16 8.03 1.77
N VAL A 58 0.19 9.13 1.04
CA VAL A 58 0.52 9.16 -0.40
C VAL A 58 1.75 10.03 -0.57
N VAL A 59 2.74 9.56 -1.31
CA VAL A 59 3.92 10.34 -1.69
C VAL A 59 3.50 11.36 -2.74
N THR A 60 3.70 12.63 -2.45
CA THR A 60 3.40 13.74 -3.37
C THR A 60 4.61 14.10 -4.21
N ASP A 61 5.81 13.99 -3.63
CA ASP A 61 7.08 14.21 -4.31
C ASP A 61 8.18 13.41 -3.62
N CYS A 62 9.28 13.10 -4.34
CA CYS A 62 10.44 12.44 -3.78
C CYS A 62 11.67 12.78 -4.62
N ASP A 63 12.73 13.25 -3.98
CA ASP A 63 13.98 13.56 -4.67
C ASP A 63 14.83 12.30 -4.92
N SER A 64 15.94 12.47 -5.64
CA SER A 64 16.86 11.38 -5.98
C SER A 64 17.60 10.78 -4.77
N ALA A 65 17.63 11.48 -3.64
CA ALA A 65 18.22 11.01 -2.38
C ALA A 65 17.20 10.22 -1.53
N GLY A 66 15.92 10.24 -1.88
CA GLY A 66 14.84 9.57 -1.13
C GLY A 66 14.14 10.47 -0.12
N HIS A 67 14.39 11.80 -0.12
CA HIS A 67 13.62 12.73 0.70
C HIS A 67 12.23 12.87 0.11
N ALA A 68 11.24 12.31 0.79
CA ALA A 68 9.87 12.25 0.32
C ALA A 68 8.97 13.27 1.05
N ALA A 69 8.15 13.97 0.26
CA ALA A 69 7.01 14.72 0.74
C ALA A 69 5.75 13.85 0.67
N LEU A 70 4.95 13.83 1.71
CA LEU A 70 3.80 12.94 1.84
C LEU A 70 2.56 13.68 2.31
N SER A 71 1.41 13.15 1.91
CA SER A 71 0.10 13.60 2.38
C SER A 71 -0.56 12.49 3.20
N LEU A 72 -0.89 12.77 4.46
CA LEU A 72 -1.49 11.82 5.40
C LEU A 72 -2.87 11.34 4.93
N ARG A 73 -3.15 10.07 5.12
CA ARG A 73 -4.49 9.45 4.95
C ARG A 73 -4.98 8.79 6.23
N ASN A 74 -4.11 8.08 6.92
CA ASN A 74 -4.41 7.42 8.19
C ASN A 74 -3.21 7.52 9.12
N LYS A 75 -3.45 7.50 10.42
CA LYS A 75 -2.42 7.66 11.45
C LYS A 75 -1.41 6.53 11.44
N PHE A 76 -0.15 6.89 11.60
CA PHE A 76 0.97 5.98 11.85
C PHE A 76 2.08 6.75 12.57
N ARG A 77 3.11 6.06 13.06
CA ARG A 77 4.15 6.64 13.91
C ARG A 77 5.54 6.31 13.40
N ALA A 78 6.50 7.12 13.80
CA ALA A 78 7.91 6.74 13.72
C ALA A 78 8.13 5.40 14.44
N GLY A 79 8.87 4.49 13.79
CA GLY A 79 9.10 3.13 14.27
C GLY A 79 8.09 2.07 13.78
N ASP A 80 6.93 2.47 13.24
CA ASP A 80 6.00 1.53 12.63
C ASP A 80 6.64 0.87 11.39
N THR A 81 6.26 -0.37 11.09
CA THR A 81 6.61 -1.01 9.82
C THR A 81 5.51 -0.72 8.80
N VAL A 82 5.91 -0.15 7.67
CA VAL A 82 5.03 0.16 6.55
C VAL A 82 5.57 -0.45 5.26
N GLU A 83 4.73 -0.56 4.26
CA GLU A 83 5.11 -0.98 2.93
C GLU A 83 4.90 0.15 1.93
N ILE A 84 5.87 0.34 1.05
CA ILE A 84 5.81 1.31 -0.04
C ILE A 84 5.46 0.55 -1.33
N VAL A 85 4.43 1.02 -2.03
CA VAL A 85 4.02 0.50 -3.33
C VAL A 85 3.72 1.66 -4.26
N GLY A 86 4.13 1.56 -5.49
CA GLY A 86 3.95 2.63 -6.47
C GLY A 86 3.76 2.12 -7.89
N PRO A 87 3.54 3.03 -8.85
CA PRO A 87 3.49 2.68 -10.26
C PRO A 87 4.78 1.95 -10.66
N ASP A 88 4.64 0.74 -11.21
CA ASP A 88 5.76 -0.13 -11.66
C ASP A 88 6.85 -0.40 -10.60
N LEU A 89 6.53 -0.17 -9.33
CA LEU A 89 7.42 -0.38 -8.21
C LEU A 89 7.06 -1.67 -7.47
N ARG A 90 7.99 -2.61 -7.41
CA ARG A 90 7.85 -3.78 -6.56
C ARG A 90 7.71 -3.33 -5.09
N PRO A 91 6.66 -3.78 -4.37
CA PRO A 91 6.46 -3.43 -2.96
C PRO A 91 7.70 -3.73 -2.11
N PHE A 92 7.99 -2.88 -1.13
CA PHE A 92 9.06 -3.09 -0.17
C PHE A 92 8.73 -2.49 1.19
N SER A 93 9.18 -3.16 2.25
CA SER A 93 8.95 -2.74 3.63
C SER A 93 9.98 -1.72 4.10
N VAL A 94 9.53 -0.78 4.93
CA VAL A 94 10.35 0.24 5.57
C VAL A 94 9.90 0.41 7.02
N THR A 95 10.86 0.52 7.94
CA THR A 95 10.59 1.06 9.26
C THR A 95 10.51 2.57 9.15
N VAL A 96 9.41 3.16 9.55
CA VAL A 96 9.18 4.61 9.46
C VAL A 96 10.26 5.36 10.24
N PRO A 97 11.07 6.19 9.56
CA PRO A 97 12.11 6.97 10.21
C PRO A 97 11.49 8.14 10.99
N GLN A 98 12.33 8.98 11.59
CA GLN A 98 11.90 10.26 12.12
C GLN A 98 11.28 11.11 11.00
N MET A 99 10.02 11.48 11.18
CA MET A 99 9.31 12.38 10.27
C MET A 99 9.55 13.83 10.66
N ARG A 100 9.25 14.75 9.75
CA ARG A 100 9.31 16.20 9.93
C ARG A 100 8.05 16.84 9.38
N ASP A 101 7.58 17.89 10.02
CA ASP A 101 6.50 18.71 9.47
C ASP A 101 7.02 19.67 8.37
N GLU A 102 6.12 20.50 7.81
CA GLU A 102 6.48 21.48 6.77
C GLU A 102 7.45 22.56 7.25
N ALA A 103 7.53 22.81 8.57
CA ALA A 103 8.50 23.74 9.17
C ALA A 103 9.88 23.08 9.38
N GLY A 104 9.98 21.75 9.22
CA GLY A 104 11.19 20.96 9.45
C GLY A 104 11.33 20.46 10.88
N ASP A 105 10.34 20.72 11.75
CA ASP A 105 10.34 20.26 13.13
C ASP A 105 10.09 18.75 13.22
N PRO A 106 10.69 18.05 14.19
CA PRO A 106 10.48 16.62 14.39
C PRO A 106 9.01 16.29 14.65
N LEU A 107 8.49 15.31 13.92
CA LEU A 107 7.12 14.84 14.00
C LEU A 107 7.10 13.35 14.31
N GLU A 108 6.55 12.95 15.45
CA GLU A 108 6.44 11.54 15.85
C GLU A 108 5.23 10.86 15.20
N GLU A 109 4.10 11.58 15.15
CA GLU A 109 2.83 11.09 14.62
C GLU A 109 2.06 12.21 13.91
N PRO A 110 1.89 12.17 12.58
CA PRO A 110 1.01 13.09 11.88
C PRO A 110 -0.46 12.78 12.24
N ARG A 111 -1.25 13.82 12.58
CA ARG A 111 -2.60 13.63 13.16
C ARG A 111 -3.73 14.24 12.36
N THR A 112 -3.44 15.30 11.60
CA THR A 112 -4.47 16.02 10.85
C THR A 112 -4.68 15.38 9.49
N PRO A 113 -5.91 15.05 9.06
CA PRO A 113 -6.18 14.52 7.73
C PRO A 113 -5.56 15.41 6.64
N GLN A 114 -4.91 14.79 5.66
CA GLN A 114 -4.18 15.43 4.56
C GLN A 114 -2.99 16.31 4.99
N MET A 115 -2.55 16.22 6.25
CA MET A 115 -1.33 16.89 6.71
C MET A 115 -0.17 16.56 5.77
N GLN A 116 0.56 17.60 5.38
CA GLN A 116 1.81 17.43 4.64
C GLN A 116 2.94 17.22 5.64
N PHE A 117 3.84 16.33 5.32
CA PHE A 117 5.01 16.02 6.15
C PHE A 117 6.10 15.39 5.29
N HIS A 118 7.29 15.25 5.85
CA HIS A 118 8.47 14.71 5.17
C HIS A 118 9.02 13.50 5.92
N MET A 119 9.54 12.53 5.17
CA MET A 119 10.36 11.45 5.72
C MET A 119 11.37 10.96 4.70
N ASP A 120 12.47 10.39 5.19
CA ASP A 120 13.53 9.84 4.36
C ASP A 120 13.24 8.37 4.03
N LEU A 121 13.17 8.04 2.76
CA LEU A 121 13.02 6.69 2.27
C LEU A 121 14.39 6.10 1.89
N PRO A 122 14.58 4.77 1.97
CA PRO A 122 15.86 4.14 1.64
C PRO A 122 16.23 4.23 0.15
N ARG A 123 15.30 4.62 -0.68
CA ARG A 123 15.46 4.86 -2.12
C ARG A 123 14.39 5.79 -2.64
N PRO A 124 14.63 6.47 -3.77
CA PRO A 124 13.62 7.31 -4.39
C PRO A 124 12.43 6.45 -4.88
N VAL A 125 11.26 7.04 -4.83
CA VAL A 125 10.00 6.44 -5.30
C VAL A 125 9.23 7.44 -6.17
N PRO A 126 8.47 6.98 -7.16
CA PRO A 126 7.70 7.89 -7.99
C PRO A 126 6.59 8.58 -7.20
N PRO A 127 6.16 9.79 -7.61
CA PRO A 127 4.95 10.43 -7.09
C PRO A 127 3.75 9.48 -7.20
N PHE A 128 2.79 9.64 -6.29
CA PHE A 128 1.62 8.76 -6.11
C PHE A 128 1.92 7.35 -5.60
N SER A 129 3.16 7.07 -5.19
CA SER A 129 3.43 5.87 -4.39
C SER A 129 2.65 5.93 -3.08
N LEU A 130 2.15 4.77 -2.66
CA LEU A 130 1.37 4.64 -1.43
C LEU A 130 2.26 4.12 -0.31
N VAL A 131 2.11 4.71 0.85
CA VAL A 131 2.57 4.14 2.13
C VAL A 131 1.39 3.41 2.72
N ARG A 132 1.50 2.10 2.93
CA ARG A 132 0.43 1.28 3.49
C ARG A 132 0.92 0.42 4.65
N ARG A 133 0.00 -0.02 5.49
CA ARG A 133 0.30 -0.96 6.59
C ARG A 133 -0.78 -2.01 6.71
N GLY A 134 -0.41 -3.17 7.25
CA GLY A 134 -1.37 -4.17 7.69
C GLY A 134 -2.25 -3.61 8.82
N VAL A 135 -3.51 -4.03 8.83
CA VAL A 135 -4.48 -3.69 9.89
C VAL A 135 -4.57 -4.86 10.84
N ASP A 136 -4.27 -4.64 12.11
CA ASP A 136 -4.53 -5.63 13.14
C ASP A 136 -6.04 -5.74 13.38
N LEU A 137 -6.65 -6.82 12.91
CA LEU A 137 -8.08 -7.09 13.05
C LEU A 137 -8.45 -7.60 14.46
N SER A 138 -7.45 -7.89 15.31
CA SER A 138 -7.67 -8.36 16.68
C SER A 138 -7.96 -7.24 17.69
N ALA A 139 -7.79 -5.99 17.28
CA ALA A 139 -7.93 -4.79 18.14
C ALA A 139 -9.34 -4.16 18.12
N LYS A 140 -10.41 -4.96 17.91
CA LYS A 140 -11.81 -4.50 18.02
C LYS A 140 -12.58 -5.28 19.07
#